data_c272f7c68c6f388843f364e628c856b8
#
_entry.id   c272f7c68c6f388843f364e628c856b8
#
_cell.length_a   1.000
_cell.length_b   1.000
_cell.length_c   1.000
_cell.angle_alpha   90.00
_cell.angle_beta   90.00
_cell.angle_gamma   90.00
#
_symmetry.space_group_name_H-M   'P 1'
#
loop_
_entity.id
_entity.type
_entity.pdbx_description
1 polymer ?
#
loop_
_entity_poly.entity_id
_entity_poly.type
_entity_poly.pdbx_seq_one_letter_code
_entity_poly.pdbx_strand_id
1 'polypeptide(L)'
;MRDVCRLIWLALIGLFRSRASLQAEILTLRHQLNVLRRKSPQRLTFTSIDRLVFAGLYRLAPGVLDALKIVRPETVIRWHRAGFRAYWCAGNQKPRSGRPKTPLEIRQLIREISLANPLWGAPRLHGELLKLGIDVGQTTIAKYMARGRRPPSQGWKTFLHNHADGIASMDLFVVPTISFRLLYGLLILHHDRRQILGLGVTAHPTAEWISHQLTEAYGWKVAPRYIIRDRDAVYGDVFIRRLRAMSIRDRPTAPRSPWQNGYCERAIGSIRRECLDHVVVFGERHLRHLLRSYTTYYNAARTHLSLNKDAPIPRTVHAVGRILPMPFLGGLHHLYVRV
;
A
#
# COMPACT_ATOMS: atom_id res chain seq x y z
N MET A 1 27.30 -10.03 64.48
CA MET A 1 26.65 -11.31 64.86
C MET A 1 25.76 -11.86 63.73
N ARG A 2 24.90 -11.06 63.09
CA ARG A 2 24.01 -11.50 61.98
C ARG A 2 24.77 -12.21 60.84
N ASP A 3 25.92 -11.69 60.42
CA ASP A 3 26.67 -12.24 59.29
C ASP A 3 27.34 -13.57 59.64
N VAL A 4 27.79 -13.73 60.88
CA VAL A 4 28.41 -14.99 61.34
C VAL A 4 27.34 -16.10 61.42
N CYS A 5 26.17 -15.82 61.96
CA CYS A 5 25.05 -16.78 61.95
C CYS A 5 24.63 -17.21 60.55
N ARG A 6 24.65 -16.25 59.62
CA ARG A 6 24.35 -16.52 58.19
C ARG A 6 25.41 -17.40 57.55
N LEU A 7 26.69 -17.18 57.84
CA LEU A 7 27.79 -18.03 57.33
C LEU A 7 27.71 -19.46 57.89
N ILE A 8 27.43 -19.62 59.18
CA ILE A 8 27.22 -20.93 59.82
C ILE A 8 26.05 -21.66 59.17
N TRP A 9 24.92 -20.94 58.93
CA TRP A 9 23.74 -21.52 58.29
C TRP A 9 24.05 -21.98 56.85
N LEU A 10 24.79 -21.17 56.09
CA LEU A 10 25.22 -21.51 54.72
C LEU A 10 26.17 -22.69 54.69
N ALA A 11 27.06 -22.81 55.71
CA ALA A 11 27.95 -23.94 55.83
C ALA A 11 27.19 -25.24 56.11
N LEU A 12 26.18 -25.19 56.99
CA LEU A 12 25.32 -26.35 57.29
C LEU A 12 24.51 -26.80 56.06
N ILE A 13 23.95 -25.85 55.27
CA ILE A 13 23.29 -26.18 54.02
C ILE A 13 24.26 -26.77 53.00
N GLY A 14 25.51 -26.31 53.00
CA GLY A 14 26.58 -26.81 52.15
C GLY A 14 26.90 -28.29 52.34
N LEU A 15 26.74 -28.85 53.55
CA LEU A 15 26.93 -30.26 53.85
C LEU A 15 25.95 -31.18 53.12
N PHE A 16 24.80 -30.68 52.76
CA PHE A 16 23.76 -31.46 52.05
C PHE A 16 23.78 -31.24 50.52
N ARG A 17 24.69 -30.38 49.99
CA ARG A 17 24.83 -30.14 48.55
C ARG A 17 25.81 -31.12 47.91
N SER A 18 25.55 -31.48 46.65
CA SER A 18 26.45 -32.35 45.90
C SER A 18 27.83 -31.69 45.73
N ARG A 19 28.91 -32.47 45.75
CA ARG A 19 30.28 -31.96 45.47
C ARG A 19 30.39 -31.20 44.16
N ALA A 20 29.68 -31.64 43.14
CA ALA A 20 29.64 -30.96 41.83
C ALA A 20 29.04 -29.54 41.92
N SER A 21 27.95 -29.36 42.72
CA SER A 21 27.33 -28.05 42.93
C SER A 21 28.25 -27.10 43.69
N LEU A 22 28.93 -27.56 44.72
CA LEU A 22 29.91 -26.77 45.49
C LEU A 22 31.13 -26.37 44.61
N GLN A 23 31.64 -27.27 43.79
CA GLN A 23 32.73 -26.98 42.86
C GLN A 23 32.34 -25.95 41.82
N ALA A 24 31.12 -26.05 41.27
CA ALA A 24 30.60 -25.06 40.31
C ALA A 24 30.45 -23.67 40.97
N GLU A 25 30.00 -23.61 42.23
CA GLU A 25 29.92 -22.36 42.99
C GLU A 25 31.30 -21.74 43.21
N ILE A 26 32.29 -22.54 43.64
CA ILE A 26 33.66 -22.10 43.80
C ILE A 26 34.26 -21.60 42.49
N LEU A 27 34.06 -22.31 41.40
CA LEU A 27 34.52 -21.87 40.05
C LEU A 27 33.89 -20.56 39.62
N THR A 28 32.61 -20.40 39.86
CA THR A 28 31.88 -19.15 39.57
C THR A 28 32.44 -17.99 40.36
N LEU A 29 32.65 -18.14 41.65
CA LEU A 29 33.22 -17.11 42.53
C LEU A 29 34.64 -16.75 42.12
N ARG A 30 35.50 -17.76 41.82
CA ARG A 30 36.84 -17.51 41.30
C ARG A 30 36.86 -16.78 39.97
N HIS A 31 35.96 -17.15 39.07
CA HIS A 31 35.85 -16.45 37.79
C HIS A 31 35.37 -15.00 37.96
N GLN A 32 34.43 -14.72 38.84
CA GLN A 32 34.03 -13.37 39.20
C GLN A 32 35.20 -12.54 39.75
N LEU A 33 36.00 -13.13 40.64
CA LEU A 33 37.22 -12.47 41.16
C LEU A 33 38.24 -12.17 40.04
N ASN A 34 38.41 -13.08 39.08
CA ASN A 34 39.29 -12.84 37.94
C ASN A 34 38.80 -11.70 37.04
N VAL A 35 37.46 -11.60 36.81
CA VAL A 35 36.86 -10.50 36.06
C VAL A 35 37.04 -9.16 36.80
N LEU A 36 36.85 -9.14 38.12
CA LEU A 36 37.01 -7.92 38.94
C LEU A 36 38.47 -7.47 39.01
N ARG A 37 39.44 -8.41 38.99
CA ARG A 37 40.90 -8.11 39.00
C ARG A 37 41.42 -7.55 37.69
N ARG A 38 40.68 -7.71 36.60
CA ARG A 38 41.05 -7.04 35.33
C ARG A 38 40.97 -5.55 35.52
N LYS A 39 42.00 -4.77 35.19
CA LYS A 39 42.00 -3.31 35.20
C LYS A 39 40.87 -2.83 34.25
N SER A 40 39.72 -2.57 34.76
CA SER A 40 38.56 -2.18 33.98
C SER A 40 38.12 -0.74 34.31
N PRO A 41 37.85 0.11 33.33
CA PRO A 41 37.21 1.40 33.57
C PRO A 41 35.77 1.17 34.08
N GLN A 42 35.14 2.20 34.62
CA GLN A 42 33.85 2.26 35.39
C GLN A 42 32.70 1.30 35.03
N ARG A 43 32.78 0.52 33.95
CA ARG A 43 31.81 -0.51 33.59
C ARG A 43 32.49 -1.84 33.32
N LEU A 44 32.07 -2.89 34.03
CA LEU A 44 32.53 -4.24 33.80
C LEU A 44 32.13 -4.73 32.39
N THR A 45 33.10 -4.98 31.54
CA THR A 45 32.89 -5.54 30.20
C THR A 45 33.16 -7.03 30.21
N PHE A 46 32.16 -7.82 29.82
CA PHE A 46 32.29 -9.28 29.75
C PHE A 46 32.68 -9.69 28.32
N THR A 47 33.79 -10.38 28.22
CA THR A 47 34.25 -10.98 26.94
C THR A 47 33.36 -12.15 26.53
N SER A 48 33.49 -12.63 25.29
CA SER A 48 32.77 -13.82 24.82
C SER A 48 33.10 -15.06 25.64
N ILE A 49 34.34 -15.15 26.14
CA ILE A 49 34.82 -16.26 26.98
C ILE A 49 34.11 -16.19 28.34
N ASP A 50 34.01 -15.02 28.97
CA ASP A 50 33.31 -14.86 30.27
C ASP A 50 31.85 -15.28 30.16
N ARG A 51 31.17 -14.88 29.07
CA ARG A 51 29.78 -15.26 28.80
C ARG A 51 29.63 -16.78 28.65
N LEU A 52 30.58 -17.41 27.95
CA LEU A 52 30.58 -18.86 27.73
C LEU A 52 30.79 -19.60 29.02
N VAL A 53 31.72 -19.13 29.87
CA VAL A 53 31.99 -19.72 31.19
C VAL A 53 30.77 -19.65 32.10
N PHE A 54 30.15 -18.46 32.23
CA PHE A 54 28.91 -18.31 33.05
C PHE A 54 27.74 -19.13 32.51
N ALA A 55 27.53 -19.15 31.20
CA ALA A 55 26.45 -19.93 30.59
C ALA A 55 26.73 -21.45 30.69
N GLY A 56 28.00 -21.88 30.61
CA GLY A 56 28.40 -23.28 30.80
C GLY A 56 28.19 -23.74 32.25
N LEU A 57 28.65 -22.95 33.23
CA LEU A 57 28.46 -23.24 34.65
C LEU A 57 26.96 -23.29 35.03
N TYR A 58 26.12 -22.40 34.49
CA TYR A 58 24.68 -22.45 34.67
C TYR A 58 24.06 -23.73 34.10
N ARG A 59 24.56 -24.22 32.94
CA ARG A 59 24.05 -25.48 32.37
C ARG A 59 24.40 -26.70 33.24
N LEU A 60 25.60 -26.71 33.86
CA LEU A 60 26.08 -27.82 34.70
C LEU A 60 25.44 -27.81 36.10
N ALA A 61 25.23 -26.63 36.66
CA ALA A 61 24.66 -26.43 37.98
C ALA A 61 23.77 -25.20 38.05
N PRO A 62 22.44 -25.29 37.84
CA PRO A 62 21.54 -24.15 37.84
C PRO A 62 21.55 -23.30 39.12
N GLY A 63 21.86 -23.91 40.28
CA GLY A 63 22.04 -23.22 41.58
C GLY A 63 23.18 -22.19 41.63
N VAL A 64 24.05 -22.16 40.62
CA VAL A 64 25.10 -21.14 40.48
C VAL A 64 24.53 -19.72 40.35
N LEU A 65 23.29 -19.56 39.95
CA LEU A 65 22.66 -18.24 39.85
C LEU A 65 22.65 -17.49 41.19
N ASP A 66 22.56 -18.20 42.31
CA ASP A 66 22.53 -17.62 43.66
C ASP A 66 23.92 -17.07 44.07
N ALA A 67 24.98 -17.61 43.50
CA ALA A 67 26.36 -17.20 43.75
C ALA A 67 26.79 -15.98 42.86
N LEU A 68 25.98 -15.56 41.94
CA LEU A 68 26.27 -14.41 41.05
C LEU A 68 26.17 -13.10 41.81
N LYS A 69 27.28 -12.32 41.84
CA LYS A 69 27.34 -11.00 42.49
C LYS A 69 27.60 -9.85 41.52
N ILE A 70 28.32 -10.12 40.43
CA ILE A 70 28.73 -9.10 39.46
C ILE A 70 27.85 -9.10 38.19
N VAL A 71 27.04 -10.13 37.99
CA VAL A 71 26.13 -10.28 36.83
C VAL A 71 24.76 -10.66 37.35
N ARG A 72 23.73 -10.04 36.76
CA ARG A 72 22.33 -10.39 37.09
C ARG A 72 22.01 -11.80 36.56
N PRO A 73 21.33 -12.67 37.31
CA PRO A 73 20.93 -14.01 36.89
C PRO A 73 20.26 -14.03 35.52
N GLU A 74 19.36 -13.08 35.24
CA GLU A 74 18.62 -12.98 33.96
C GLU A 74 19.58 -12.76 32.77
N THR A 75 20.73 -12.11 33.01
CA THR A 75 21.74 -11.89 31.96
C THR A 75 22.43 -13.19 31.58
N VAL A 76 22.76 -14.03 32.55
CA VAL A 76 23.35 -15.35 32.29
C VAL A 76 22.36 -16.27 31.59
N ILE A 77 21.11 -16.28 32.03
CA ILE A 77 20.03 -17.02 31.37
C ILE A 77 19.85 -16.56 29.91
N ARG A 78 19.91 -15.26 29.66
CA ARG A 78 19.85 -14.69 28.30
C ARG A 78 21.04 -15.14 27.44
N TRP A 79 22.23 -15.18 27.98
CA TRP A 79 23.41 -15.66 27.26
C TRP A 79 23.30 -17.14 26.95
N HIS A 80 22.85 -17.96 27.90
CA HIS A 80 22.60 -19.39 27.69
C HIS A 80 21.56 -19.61 26.57
N ARG A 81 20.43 -18.89 26.61
CA ARG A 81 19.38 -18.99 25.58
C ARG A 81 19.89 -18.54 24.21
N ALA A 82 20.75 -17.53 24.15
CA ALA A 82 21.36 -17.07 22.90
C ALA A 82 22.34 -18.11 22.32
N GLY A 83 23.20 -18.69 23.18
CA GLY A 83 24.11 -19.75 22.80
C GLY A 83 23.38 -21.02 22.35
N PHE A 84 22.35 -21.44 23.08
CA PHE A 84 21.48 -22.54 22.68
C PHE A 84 20.84 -22.33 21.32
N ARG A 85 20.29 -21.13 21.08
CA ARG A 85 19.72 -20.74 19.77
C ARG A 85 20.75 -20.80 18.67
N ALA A 86 21.95 -20.24 18.90
CA ALA A 86 23.04 -20.25 17.94
C ALA A 86 23.48 -21.69 17.60
N TYR A 87 23.63 -22.55 18.59
CA TYR A 87 23.96 -23.97 18.43
C TYR A 87 22.94 -24.70 17.56
N TRP A 88 21.65 -24.55 17.86
CA TRP A 88 20.57 -25.18 17.07
C TRP A 88 20.40 -24.59 15.69
N CYS A 89 20.64 -23.29 15.52
CA CYS A 89 20.63 -22.65 14.19
C CYS A 89 21.81 -23.10 13.33
N ALA A 90 23.01 -23.33 13.93
CA ALA A 90 24.16 -23.82 13.23
C ALA A 90 24.02 -25.30 12.81
N GLY A 91 23.43 -26.14 13.70
CA GLY A 91 23.18 -27.55 13.40
C GLY A 91 22.03 -27.80 12.41
N ASN A 92 21.11 -26.87 12.28
CA ASN A 92 19.92 -26.97 11.41
C ASN A 92 20.04 -26.17 10.11
N GLN A 93 21.23 -25.93 9.61
CA GLN A 93 21.48 -25.32 8.29
C GLN A 93 21.15 -26.29 7.13
N LYS A 94 20.02 -27.00 7.17
CA LYS A 94 19.41 -27.46 5.92
C LYS A 94 18.95 -26.22 5.18
N PRO A 95 19.31 -26.04 3.89
CA PRO A 95 18.78 -24.94 3.12
C PRO A 95 17.24 -25.09 3.17
N ARG A 96 16.58 -24.18 3.91
CA ARG A 96 15.12 -24.11 3.85
C ARG A 96 14.81 -23.82 2.39
N SER A 97 14.26 -24.80 1.69
CA SER A 97 13.66 -24.64 0.39
C SER A 97 12.51 -23.62 0.56
N GLY A 98 12.89 -22.33 0.56
CA GLY A 98 11.95 -21.24 0.57
C GLY A 98 11.32 -21.10 -0.81
N ARG A 99 10.19 -20.39 -0.89
CA ARG A 99 9.57 -20.05 -2.17
C ARG A 99 10.64 -19.50 -3.14
N PRO A 100 10.71 -19.98 -4.39
CA PRO A 100 11.68 -19.54 -5.39
C PRO A 100 11.71 -18.01 -5.47
N LYS A 101 12.89 -17.44 -5.60
CA LYS A 101 13.04 -15.99 -5.77
C LYS A 101 12.42 -15.58 -7.11
N THR A 102 11.63 -14.53 -7.12
CA THR A 102 11.10 -13.94 -8.36
C THR A 102 12.25 -13.68 -9.34
N PRO A 103 12.16 -14.05 -10.63
CA PRO A 103 13.17 -13.82 -11.66
C PRO A 103 13.65 -12.38 -11.68
N LEU A 104 14.92 -12.17 -12.01
CA LEU A 104 15.54 -10.83 -12.00
C LEU A 104 14.86 -9.89 -12.99
N GLU A 105 14.52 -10.39 -14.17
CA GLU A 105 13.84 -9.67 -15.24
C GLU A 105 12.50 -9.09 -14.77
N ILE A 106 11.69 -9.91 -14.08
CA ILE A 106 10.41 -9.46 -13.54
C ILE A 106 10.61 -8.38 -12.46
N ARG A 107 11.67 -8.48 -11.64
CA ARG A 107 11.97 -7.45 -10.64
C ARG A 107 12.42 -6.13 -11.28
N GLN A 108 13.19 -6.20 -12.34
CA GLN A 108 13.61 -5.03 -13.13
C GLN A 108 12.40 -4.38 -13.79
N LEU A 109 11.53 -5.16 -14.44
CA LEU A 109 10.30 -4.67 -15.06
C LEU A 109 9.37 -3.98 -14.04
N ILE A 110 9.17 -4.58 -12.85
CA ILE A 110 8.38 -3.95 -11.78
C ILE A 110 8.96 -2.58 -11.41
N ARG A 111 10.29 -2.48 -11.32
CA ARG A 111 10.96 -1.23 -10.96
C ARG A 111 10.87 -0.19 -12.06
N GLU A 112 11.05 -0.57 -13.32
CA GLU A 112 10.92 0.30 -14.50
C GLU A 112 9.49 0.85 -14.62
N ILE A 113 8.47 -0.01 -14.56
CA ILE A 113 7.08 0.42 -14.60
C ILE A 113 6.77 1.37 -13.43
N SER A 114 7.29 1.08 -12.23
CA SER A 114 7.10 1.91 -11.04
C SER A 114 7.76 3.28 -11.16
N LEU A 115 8.95 3.37 -11.76
CA LEU A 115 9.67 4.63 -11.99
C LEU A 115 9.03 5.46 -13.11
N ALA A 116 8.61 4.80 -14.18
CA ALA A 116 7.90 5.46 -15.29
C ALA A 116 6.51 5.98 -14.87
N ASN A 117 5.92 5.43 -13.80
CA ASN A 117 4.58 5.80 -13.34
C ASN A 117 4.58 6.03 -11.81
N PRO A 118 5.14 7.15 -11.31
CA PRO A 118 5.33 7.40 -9.88
C PRO A 118 4.02 7.42 -9.05
N LEU A 119 2.90 7.68 -9.72
CA LEU A 119 1.57 7.74 -9.10
C LEU A 119 0.88 6.36 -8.97
N TRP A 120 1.49 5.30 -9.51
CA TRP A 120 0.89 3.98 -9.45
C TRP A 120 1.24 3.25 -8.15
N GLY A 121 0.24 2.66 -7.53
CA GLY A 121 0.43 1.77 -6.39
C GLY A 121 0.59 0.30 -6.80
N ALA A 122 1.01 -0.55 -5.88
CA ALA A 122 1.20 -1.99 -6.10
C ALA A 122 -0.04 -2.70 -6.69
N PRO A 123 -1.30 -2.37 -6.30
CA PRO A 123 -2.48 -2.99 -6.90
C PRO A 123 -2.63 -2.70 -8.39
N ARG A 124 -2.24 -1.49 -8.83
CA ARG A 124 -2.32 -1.10 -10.24
C ARG A 124 -1.22 -1.75 -11.05
N LEU A 125 0.03 -1.73 -10.56
CA LEU A 125 1.12 -2.47 -11.19
C LEU A 125 0.80 -3.96 -11.34
N HIS A 126 0.15 -4.56 -10.35
CA HIS A 126 -0.28 -5.96 -10.41
C HIS A 126 -1.29 -6.17 -11.54
N GLY A 127 -2.25 -5.26 -11.71
CA GLY A 127 -3.19 -5.32 -12.82
C GLY A 127 -2.50 -5.28 -14.19
N GLU A 128 -1.52 -4.40 -14.36
CA GLU A 128 -0.75 -4.30 -15.61
C GLU A 128 0.08 -5.58 -15.88
N LEU A 129 0.76 -6.10 -14.85
CA LEU A 129 1.53 -7.34 -14.99
C LEU A 129 0.65 -8.55 -15.34
N LEU A 130 -0.57 -8.62 -14.78
CA LEU A 130 -1.54 -9.66 -15.17
C LEU A 130 -1.95 -9.55 -16.66
N LYS A 131 -2.11 -8.31 -17.17
CA LYS A 131 -2.41 -8.10 -18.61
C LYS A 131 -1.23 -8.46 -19.52
N LEU A 132 -0.01 -8.44 -18.99
CA LEU A 132 1.19 -8.94 -19.67
C LEU A 132 1.40 -10.47 -19.51
N GLY A 133 0.46 -11.16 -18.88
CA GLY A 133 0.56 -12.60 -18.62
C GLY A 133 1.54 -12.96 -17.49
N ILE A 134 1.94 -11.99 -16.65
CA ILE A 134 2.89 -12.19 -15.55
C ILE A 134 2.10 -12.25 -14.23
N ASP A 135 1.95 -13.47 -13.69
CA ASP A 135 1.29 -13.69 -12.39
C ASP A 135 2.31 -13.60 -11.25
N VAL A 136 2.38 -12.44 -10.62
CA VAL A 136 3.23 -12.16 -9.44
C VAL A 136 2.39 -11.52 -8.35
N GLY A 137 2.37 -12.12 -7.16
CA GLY A 137 1.56 -11.62 -6.06
C GLY A 137 1.83 -10.15 -5.70
N GLN A 138 0.76 -9.41 -5.38
CA GLN A 138 0.78 -7.99 -5.08
C GLN A 138 1.80 -7.60 -3.99
N THR A 139 2.01 -8.46 -2.99
CA THR A 139 3.02 -8.27 -1.93
C THR A 139 4.44 -8.30 -2.46
N THR A 140 4.72 -9.13 -3.48
CA THR A 140 6.01 -9.18 -4.15
C THR A 140 6.25 -7.90 -4.96
N ILE A 141 5.22 -7.39 -5.64
CA ILE A 141 5.29 -6.13 -6.37
C ILE A 141 5.57 -4.97 -5.41
N ALA A 142 4.84 -4.88 -4.29
CA ALA A 142 5.07 -3.86 -3.26
C ALA A 142 6.49 -3.91 -2.66
N LYS A 143 7.13 -5.07 -2.67
CA LYS A 143 8.52 -5.24 -2.22
C LYS A 143 9.55 -4.67 -3.21
N TYR A 144 9.31 -4.82 -4.52
CA TYR A 144 10.29 -4.48 -5.56
C TYR A 144 10.02 -3.14 -6.26
N MET A 145 8.81 -2.55 -6.13
CA MET A 145 8.52 -1.23 -6.66
C MET A 145 9.32 -0.13 -5.97
N ALA A 146 9.57 0.97 -6.66
CA ALA A 146 10.15 2.17 -6.07
C ALA A 146 9.19 2.75 -5.00
N ARG A 147 9.70 3.05 -3.82
CA ARG A 147 8.87 3.48 -2.68
C ARG A 147 8.44 4.95 -2.83
N GLY A 148 7.14 5.17 -3.07
CA GLY A 148 6.47 6.46 -2.91
C GLY A 148 5.56 6.47 -1.67
N ARG A 149 5.14 7.66 -1.20
CA ARG A 149 4.32 7.82 0.03
C ARG A 149 2.89 7.27 -0.10
N ARG A 150 2.31 6.83 1.01
CA ARG A 150 1.12 5.96 1.21
C ARG A 150 -0.23 6.49 0.70
N PRO A 151 -1.17 5.60 0.28
CA PRO A 151 -2.56 5.92 -0.11
C PRO A 151 -3.61 5.67 0.98
N PRO A 152 -4.82 6.24 0.88
CA PRO A 152 -5.86 6.22 1.92
C PRO A 152 -6.90 5.07 1.85
N SER A 153 -7.73 4.95 2.88
CA SER A 153 -8.60 3.82 3.28
C SER A 153 -10.03 3.76 2.71
N GLN A 154 -10.74 2.65 3.00
CA GLN A 154 -12.00 2.17 2.38
C GLN A 154 -13.29 2.46 3.18
N GLY A 155 -14.46 2.33 2.55
CA GLY A 155 -15.74 1.91 3.12
C GLY A 155 -17.01 2.42 2.49
N TRP A 156 -17.57 1.99 1.46
CA TRP A 156 -18.92 2.29 0.89
C TRP A 156 -19.23 1.48 -0.39
N LYS A 157 -18.85 0.24 -0.38
CA LYS A 157 -18.68 -0.55 -1.61
C LYS A 157 -19.89 -1.37 -2.04
N THR A 158 -20.69 -1.80 -1.12
CA THR A 158 -21.64 -2.92 -1.36
C THR A 158 -22.96 -2.49 -2.02
N PHE A 159 -23.47 -1.31 -1.68
CA PHE A 159 -24.77 -0.87 -2.16
C PHE A 159 -24.79 -0.52 -3.67
N LEU A 160 -23.74 0.11 -4.16
CA LEU A 160 -23.70 0.53 -5.57
C LEU A 160 -23.31 -0.60 -6.54
N HIS A 161 -22.76 -1.69 -6.03
CA HIS A 161 -22.32 -2.81 -6.86
C HIS A 161 -23.50 -3.59 -7.45
N ASN A 162 -24.58 -3.75 -6.70
CA ASN A 162 -25.75 -4.54 -7.11
C ASN A 162 -26.71 -3.81 -8.08
N HIS A 163 -26.52 -2.49 -8.31
CA HIS A 163 -27.37 -1.70 -9.18
C HIS A 163 -26.61 -0.85 -10.21
N ALA A 164 -25.35 -1.18 -10.42
CA ALA A 164 -24.43 -0.35 -11.19
C ALA A 164 -24.82 -0.18 -12.67
N ASP A 165 -25.40 -1.20 -13.28
CA ASP A 165 -25.74 -1.22 -14.72
C ASP A 165 -26.77 -0.16 -15.14
N GLY A 166 -27.63 0.25 -14.23
CA GLY A 166 -28.67 1.22 -14.50
C GLY A 166 -28.39 2.62 -13.96
N ILE A 167 -27.20 2.85 -13.41
CA ILE A 167 -26.84 4.11 -12.75
C ILE A 167 -25.71 4.80 -13.47
N ALA A 168 -25.88 6.09 -13.72
CA ALA A 168 -24.80 6.99 -14.08
C ALA A 168 -24.68 8.11 -13.05
N SER A 169 -23.56 8.77 -13.02
CA SER A 169 -23.35 9.98 -12.23
C SER A 169 -22.69 11.06 -13.07
N MET A 170 -22.92 12.29 -12.69
CA MET A 170 -22.32 13.46 -13.30
C MET A 170 -21.92 14.47 -12.24
N ASP A 171 -20.91 15.25 -12.58
CA ASP A 171 -20.39 16.27 -11.68
C ASP A 171 -19.58 17.32 -12.44
N LEU A 172 -19.56 18.54 -11.91
CA LEU A 172 -18.77 19.65 -12.42
C LEU A 172 -17.51 19.83 -11.59
N PHE A 173 -16.41 20.13 -12.26
CA PHE A 173 -15.17 20.51 -11.60
C PHE A 173 -14.52 21.72 -12.29
N VAL A 174 -13.78 22.50 -11.52
CA VAL A 174 -13.18 23.74 -11.98
C VAL A 174 -11.69 23.54 -12.22
N VAL A 175 -11.19 24.12 -13.32
CA VAL A 175 -9.78 24.11 -13.71
C VAL A 175 -9.34 25.55 -14.01
N PRO A 176 -8.38 26.10 -13.25
CA PRO A 176 -7.80 27.41 -13.59
C PRO A 176 -6.88 27.32 -14.78
N THR A 177 -6.92 28.33 -15.64
CA THR A 177 -5.96 28.49 -16.73
C THR A 177 -4.74 29.32 -16.29
N ILE A 178 -3.69 29.34 -17.09
CA ILE A 178 -2.50 30.19 -16.86
C ILE A 178 -2.86 31.69 -16.76
N SER A 179 -3.95 32.12 -17.42
CA SER A 179 -4.46 33.48 -17.35
C SER A 179 -5.46 33.70 -16.20
N PHE A 180 -5.53 32.78 -15.23
CA PHE A 180 -6.46 32.79 -14.08
C PHE A 180 -7.95 32.76 -14.44
N ARG A 181 -8.28 32.46 -15.70
CA ARG A 181 -9.68 32.20 -16.07
C ARG A 181 -10.09 30.81 -15.61
N LEU A 182 -11.32 30.70 -15.11
CA LEU A 182 -11.86 29.42 -14.67
C LEU A 182 -12.55 28.73 -15.84
N LEU A 183 -12.21 27.48 -16.06
CA LEU A 183 -12.90 26.57 -16.98
C LEU A 183 -13.61 25.51 -16.17
N TYR A 184 -14.77 25.10 -16.65
CA TYR A 184 -15.60 24.07 -16.05
C TYR A 184 -15.51 22.79 -16.87
N GLY A 185 -15.16 21.70 -16.18
CA GLY A 185 -15.21 20.36 -16.74
C GLY A 185 -16.47 19.65 -16.27
N LEU A 186 -17.24 19.05 -17.17
CA LEU A 186 -18.37 18.18 -16.84
C LEU A 186 -17.95 16.74 -17.05
N LEU A 187 -17.99 15.95 -16.00
CA LEU A 187 -17.78 14.50 -16.06
C LEU A 187 -19.12 13.77 -16.08
N ILE A 188 -19.30 12.83 -17.01
CA ILE A 188 -20.41 11.87 -17.05
C ILE A 188 -19.82 10.48 -16.96
N LEU A 189 -20.16 9.73 -15.90
CA LEU A 189 -19.60 8.45 -15.55
C LEU A 189 -20.70 7.39 -15.42
N HIS A 190 -20.55 6.27 -16.13
CA HIS A 190 -21.40 5.09 -15.94
C HIS A 190 -20.87 4.22 -14.80
N HIS A 191 -21.74 3.75 -13.90
CA HIS A 191 -21.32 3.08 -12.68
C HIS A 191 -20.86 1.65 -12.88
N ASP A 192 -21.46 0.91 -13.80
CA ASP A 192 -21.15 -0.52 -14.02
C ASP A 192 -19.63 -0.78 -14.09
N ARG A 193 -19.03 -0.44 -15.19
CA ARG A 193 -17.58 -0.56 -15.37
C ARG A 193 -16.83 0.74 -15.07
N ARG A 194 -17.47 1.74 -14.47
CA ARG A 194 -16.89 3.07 -14.19
C ARG A 194 -16.37 3.77 -15.43
N GLN A 195 -17.02 3.56 -16.54
CA GLN A 195 -16.62 4.14 -17.82
C GLN A 195 -16.94 5.63 -17.86
N ILE A 196 -15.97 6.43 -18.23
CA ILE A 196 -16.20 7.84 -18.59
C ILE A 196 -16.92 7.85 -19.94
N LEU A 197 -18.16 8.34 -19.95
CA LEU A 197 -18.97 8.47 -21.17
C LEU A 197 -18.77 9.80 -21.85
N GLY A 198 -18.55 10.87 -21.07
CA GLY A 198 -18.32 12.20 -21.59
C GLY A 198 -17.48 13.06 -20.64
N LEU A 199 -16.64 13.90 -21.21
CA LEU A 199 -15.90 14.95 -20.53
C LEU A 199 -16.05 16.23 -21.34
N GLY A 200 -17.00 17.06 -20.94
CA GLY A 200 -17.24 18.39 -21.55
C GLY A 200 -16.37 19.47 -20.93
N VAL A 201 -16.03 20.50 -21.69
CA VAL A 201 -15.31 21.69 -21.19
C VAL A 201 -16.00 22.94 -21.70
N THR A 202 -16.20 23.91 -20.81
CA THR A 202 -16.75 25.24 -21.14
C THR A 202 -16.26 26.30 -20.18
N ALA A 203 -16.26 27.57 -20.62
CA ALA A 203 -16.10 28.72 -19.73
C ALA A 203 -17.42 29.12 -19.05
N HIS A 204 -18.57 28.71 -19.61
CA HIS A 204 -19.92 29.11 -19.16
C HIS A 204 -20.83 27.88 -19.07
N PRO A 205 -20.89 27.20 -17.91
CA PRO A 205 -21.76 26.06 -17.75
C PRO A 205 -23.22 26.54 -17.65
N THR A 206 -24.03 26.21 -18.65
CA THR A 206 -25.47 26.47 -18.65
C THR A 206 -26.24 25.16 -18.66
N ALA A 207 -27.52 25.20 -18.27
CA ALA A 207 -28.40 24.03 -18.28
C ALA A 207 -28.54 23.44 -19.71
N GLU A 208 -28.56 24.30 -20.73
CA GLU A 208 -28.63 23.93 -22.15
C GLU A 208 -27.38 23.20 -22.55
N TRP A 209 -26.19 23.73 -22.20
CA TRP A 209 -24.92 23.13 -22.52
C TRP A 209 -24.79 21.73 -21.83
N ILE A 210 -25.15 21.63 -20.55
CA ILE A 210 -25.14 20.35 -19.83
C ILE A 210 -26.09 19.35 -20.48
N SER A 211 -27.31 19.80 -20.87
CA SER A 211 -28.29 18.97 -21.57
C SER A 211 -27.75 18.43 -22.90
N HIS A 212 -27.01 19.26 -23.64
CA HIS A 212 -26.36 18.87 -24.87
C HIS A 212 -25.25 17.84 -24.64
N GLN A 213 -24.39 18.06 -23.65
CA GLN A 213 -23.33 17.10 -23.29
C GLN A 213 -23.91 15.74 -22.85
N LEU A 214 -25.02 15.73 -22.13
CA LEU A 214 -25.72 14.50 -21.76
C LEU A 214 -26.26 13.77 -23.00
N THR A 215 -26.83 14.50 -23.94
CA THR A 215 -27.35 13.93 -25.18
C THR A 215 -26.22 13.34 -26.04
N GLU A 216 -25.09 14.03 -26.15
CA GLU A 216 -23.90 13.51 -26.87
C GLU A 216 -23.35 12.24 -26.22
N ALA A 217 -23.27 12.18 -24.88
CA ALA A 217 -22.75 11.04 -24.16
C ALA A 217 -23.58 9.75 -24.36
N TYR A 218 -24.89 9.89 -24.56
CA TYR A 218 -25.85 8.77 -24.70
C TYR A 218 -26.46 8.65 -26.10
N GLY A 219 -26.10 9.46 -27.05
CA GLY A 219 -26.77 9.54 -28.36
C GLY A 219 -27.03 8.22 -29.08
N TRP A 220 -26.10 7.26 -28.96
CA TRP A 220 -26.21 5.92 -29.56
C TRP A 220 -26.11 4.80 -28.52
N LYS A 221 -26.14 5.12 -27.22
CA LYS A 221 -26.02 4.17 -26.12
C LYS A 221 -27.32 4.08 -25.34
N VAL A 222 -27.54 2.96 -24.69
CA VAL A 222 -28.68 2.81 -23.79
C VAL A 222 -28.57 3.81 -22.66
N ALA A 223 -29.61 4.64 -22.49
CA ALA A 223 -29.67 5.62 -21.41
C ALA A 223 -29.75 4.92 -20.04
N PRO A 224 -29.12 5.45 -18.99
CA PRO A 224 -29.20 4.88 -17.66
C PRO A 224 -30.60 5.08 -17.09
N ARG A 225 -31.01 4.19 -16.19
CA ARG A 225 -32.28 4.33 -15.48
C ARG A 225 -32.29 5.50 -14.49
N TYR A 226 -31.13 5.76 -13.89
CA TYR A 226 -30.93 6.82 -12.89
C TYR A 226 -29.67 7.61 -13.18
N ILE A 227 -29.73 8.93 -12.93
CA ILE A 227 -28.55 9.78 -12.91
C ILE A 227 -28.40 10.44 -11.54
N ILE A 228 -27.21 10.30 -10.96
CA ILE A 228 -26.85 10.93 -9.69
C ILE A 228 -26.07 12.20 -10.01
N ARG A 229 -26.42 13.30 -9.37
CA ARG A 229 -25.74 14.59 -9.49
C ARG A 229 -25.79 15.35 -8.16
N ASP A 230 -24.97 16.35 -8.02
CA ASP A 230 -25.07 17.31 -6.92
C ASP A 230 -26.28 18.25 -7.09
N ARG A 231 -26.43 19.18 -6.17
CA ARG A 231 -27.54 20.17 -6.15
C ARG A 231 -27.13 21.55 -6.70
N ASP A 232 -26.14 21.59 -7.59
CA ASP A 232 -25.75 22.86 -8.19
C ASP A 232 -26.92 23.50 -8.92
N ALA A 233 -27.04 24.82 -8.79
CA ALA A 233 -28.12 25.62 -9.41
C ALA A 233 -28.03 25.62 -10.95
N VAL A 234 -26.89 25.23 -11.52
CA VAL A 234 -26.71 25.16 -12.97
C VAL A 234 -27.62 24.12 -13.65
N TYR A 235 -28.13 23.14 -12.88
CA TYR A 235 -29.11 22.15 -13.37
C TYR A 235 -30.52 22.69 -13.35
N GLY A 236 -30.81 23.57 -14.30
CA GLY A 236 -32.13 24.20 -14.43
C GLY A 236 -33.22 23.31 -15.07
N ASP A 237 -34.39 23.87 -15.28
CA ASP A 237 -35.57 23.16 -15.82
C ASP A 237 -35.35 22.56 -17.21
N VAL A 238 -34.49 23.17 -18.03
CA VAL A 238 -34.12 22.64 -19.35
C VAL A 238 -33.45 21.29 -19.22
N PHE A 239 -32.53 21.16 -18.27
CA PHE A 239 -31.86 19.90 -17.98
C PHE A 239 -32.84 18.83 -17.46
N ILE A 240 -33.72 19.18 -16.53
CA ILE A 240 -34.74 18.26 -15.98
C ILE A 240 -35.70 17.78 -17.06
N ARG A 241 -36.14 18.67 -17.97
CA ARG A 241 -36.95 18.28 -19.13
C ARG A 241 -36.21 17.32 -20.05
N ARG A 242 -34.91 17.55 -20.29
CA ARG A 242 -34.10 16.68 -21.11
C ARG A 242 -33.99 15.28 -20.51
N LEU A 243 -33.75 15.15 -19.20
CA LEU A 243 -33.72 13.87 -18.51
C LEU A 243 -35.04 13.10 -18.67
N ARG A 244 -36.19 13.81 -18.53
CA ARG A 244 -37.50 13.18 -18.71
C ARG A 244 -37.71 12.69 -20.14
N ALA A 245 -37.33 13.49 -21.14
CA ALA A 245 -37.37 13.10 -22.55
C ALA A 245 -36.52 11.88 -22.88
N MET A 246 -35.42 11.68 -22.16
CA MET A 246 -34.57 10.50 -22.27
C MET A 246 -34.97 9.33 -21.35
N SER A 247 -36.12 9.44 -20.65
CA SER A 247 -36.62 8.47 -19.66
C SER A 247 -35.64 8.21 -18.49
N ILE A 248 -34.74 9.15 -18.20
CA ILE A 248 -33.79 9.10 -17.11
C ILE A 248 -34.40 9.69 -15.84
N ARG A 249 -34.33 8.95 -14.73
CA ARG A 249 -34.78 9.45 -13.42
C ARG A 249 -33.70 10.26 -12.74
N ASP A 250 -33.94 11.52 -12.48
CA ASP A 250 -33.04 12.41 -11.74
C ASP A 250 -32.94 12.02 -10.26
N ARG A 251 -31.74 11.93 -9.75
CA ARG A 251 -31.42 11.60 -8.35
C ARG A 251 -30.40 12.57 -7.79
N PRO A 252 -30.78 13.81 -7.47
CA PRO A 252 -29.85 14.74 -6.80
C PRO A 252 -29.48 14.20 -5.42
N THR A 253 -28.19 14.36 -5.05
CA THR A 253 -27.70 13.96 -3.75
C THR A 253 -28.46 14.64 -2.61
N ALA A 254 -28.56 13.99 -1.45
CA ALA A 254 -29.14 14.61 -0.27
C ALA A 254 -28.29 15.82 0.19
N PRO A 255 -28.89 16.84 0.82
CA PRO A 255 -28.12 17.96 1.35
C PRO A 255 -26.99 17.47 2.28
N ARG A 256 -25.80 18.05 2.15
CA ARG A 256 -24.61 17.69 2.94
C ARG A 256 -24.16 16.22 2.83
N SER A 257 -24.48 15.57 1.72
CA SER A 257 -24.17 14.15 1.52
C SER A 257 -23.35 13.92 0.24
N PRO A 258 -22.14 14.50 0.11
CA PRO A 258 -21.31 14.38 -1.10
C PRO A 258 -20.94 12.92 -1.40
N TRP A 259 -20.78 12.06 -0.38
CA TRP A 259 -20.48 10.65 -0.56
C TRP A 259 -21.46 9.87 -1.45
N GLN A 260 -22.66 10.41 -1.71
CA GLN A 260 -23.63 9.80 -2.61
C GLN A 260 -23.18 9.88 -4.08
N ASN A 261 -22.33 10.87 -4.44
CA ASN A 261 -21.69 11.00 -5.76
C ASN A 261 -20.24 10.51 -5.78
N GLY A 262 -19.84 9.67 -4.83
CA GLY A 262 -18.47 9.27 -4.59
C GLY A 262 -17.73 8.61 -5.77
N TYR A 263 -18.42 8.14 -6.81
CA TYR A 263 -17.77 7.63 -8.02
C TYR A 263 -17.29 8.78 -8.91
N CYS A 264 -18.08 9.81 -9.13
CA CYS A 264 -17.65 11.01 -9.84
C CYS A 264 -16.53 11.73 -9.10
N GLU A 265 -16.67 11.95 -7.80
CA GLU A 265 -15.64 12.60 -6.98
C GLU A 265 -14.29 11.87 -7.08
N ARG A 266 -14.30 10.54 -7.03
CA ARG A 266 -13.08 9.74 -7.21
C ARG A 266 -12.51 9.84 -8.61
N ALA A 267 -13.35 9.85 -9.63
CA ALA A 267 -12.90 10.00 -11.02
C ALA A 267 -12.30 11.40 -11.23
N ILE A 268 -12.93 12.46 -10.74
CA ILE A 268 -12.40 13.83 -10.76
C ILE A 268 -11.08 13.90 -9.98
N GLY A 269 -11.02 13.29 -8.78
CA GLY A 269 -9.77 13.18 -8.03
C GLY A 269 -8.66 12.43 -8.78
N SER A 270 -9.00 11.45 -9.61
CA SER A 270 -8.03 10.77 -10.48
C SER A 270 -7.61 11.67 -11.65
N ILE A 271 -8.55 12.37 -12.29
CA ILE A 271 -8.25 13.35 -13.36
C ILE A 271 -7.27 14.41 -12.85
N ARG A 272 -7.49 14.94 -11.64
CA ARG A 272 -6.58 15.92 -11.04
C ARG A 272 -5.21 15.33 -10.82
N ARG A 273 -5.09 14.31 -9.99
CA ARG A 273 -3.80 13.72 -9.59
C ARG A 273 -3.02 13.06 -10.72
N GLU A 274 -3.69 12.54 -11.73
CA GLU A 274 -3.04 11.77 -12.80
C GLU A 274 -2.86 12.60 -14.09
N CYS A 275 -3.45 13.79 -14.16
CA CYS A 275 -3.36 14.64 -15.34
C CYS A 275 -3.19 16.12 -15.00
N LEU A 276 -4.19 16.74 -14.37
CA LEU A 276 -4.26 18.21 -14.26
C LEU A 276 -3.19 18.80 -13.33
N ASP A 277 -2.80 18.10 -12.28
CA ASP A 277 -1.77 18.57 -11.33
C ASP A 277 -0.36 18.55 -11.94
N HIS A 278 -0.22 18.00 -13.15
CA HIS A 278 1.07 17.90 -13.88
C HIS A 278 1.15 18.77 -15.13
N VAL A 279 0.09 19.55 -15.42
CA VAL A 279 0.00 20.31 -16.68
C VAL A 279 -0.53 21.72 -16.42
N VAL A 280 0.09 22.70 -17.06
CA VAL A 280 -0.43 24.07 -17.09
C VAL A 280 -1.47 24.19 -18.22
N VAL A 281 -2.69 24.60 -17.89
CA VAL A 281 -3.78 24.73 -18.85
C VAL A 281 -3.77 26.11 -19.49
N PHE A 282 -3.59 26.19 -20.81
CA PHE A 282 -3.54 27.47 -21.55
C PHE A 282 -4.93 28.01 -21.87
N GLY A 283 -5.92 27.13 -22.05
CA GLY A 283 -7.28 27.55 -22.42
C GLY A 283 -8.21 26.37 -22.68
N GLU A 284 -9.44 26.67 -23.11
CA GLU A 284 -10.51 25.67 -23.27
C GLU A 284 -10.15 24.57 -24.29
N ARG A 285 -9.59 24.93 -25.45
CA ARG A 285 -9.16 23.96 -26.48
C ARG A 285 -8.08 23.01 -25.95
N HIS A 286 -7.13 23.55 -25.22
CA HIS A 286 -6.06 22.76 -24.60
C HIS A 286 -6.60 21.81 -23.53
N LEU A 287 -7.44 22.30 -22.63
CA LEU A 287 -8.08 21.46 -21.61
C LEU A 287 -8.92 20.34 -22.23
N ARG A 288 -9.69 20.67 -23.28
CA ARG A 288 -10.51 19.70 -24.02
C ARG A 288 -9.64 18.59 -24.65
N HIS A 289 -8.49 18.95 -25.21
CA HIS A 289 -7.53 17.98 -25.76
C HIS A 289 -6.96 17.06 -24.65
N LEU A 290 -6.52 17.63 -23.54
CA LEU A 290 -6.00 16.88 -22.39
C LEU A 290 -7.04 15.90 -21.84
N LEU A 291 -8.25 16.36 -21.60
CA LEU A 291 -9.32 15.52 -21.04
C LEU A 291 -9.78 14.43 -22.01
N ARG A 292 -9.75 14.69 -23.31
CA ARG A 292 -10.03 13.67 -24.33
C ARG A 292 -8.96 12.58 -24.31
N SER A 293 -7.68 12.95 -24.27
CA SER A 293 -6.57 12.01 -24.13
C SER A 293 -6.64 11.22 -22.83
N TYR A 294 -6.99 11.89 -21.72
CA TYR A 294 -7.20 11.24 -20.42
C TYR A 294 -8.37 10.26 -20.46
N THR A 295 -9.48 10.58 -21.12
CA THR A 295 -10.64 9.68 -21.26
C THR A 295 -10.24 8.38 -21.98
N THR A 296 -9.46 8.49 -23.06
CA THR A 296 -8.93 7.31 -23.76
C THR A 296 -8.05 6.46 -22.86
N TYR A 297 -7.12 7.08 -22.16
CA TYR A 297 -6.26 6.42 -21.19
C TYR A 297 -7.06 5.77 -20.05
N TYR A 298 -8.00 6.52 -19.44
CA TYR A 298 -8.82 6.03 -18.31
C TYR A 298 -9.67 4.83 -18.72
N ASN A 299 -10.32 4.88 -19.88
CA ASN A 299 -11.25 3.85 -20.31
C ASN A 299 -10.54 2.61 -20.88
N ALA A 300 -9.46 2.77 -21.66
CA ALA A 300 -8.82 1.68 -22.38
C ALA A 300 -7.54 1.15 -21.74
N ALA A 301 -6.83 1.98 -20.95
CA ALA A 301 -5.51 1.63 -20.44
C ALA A 301 -5.46 1.49 -18.92
N ARG A 302 -6.17 2.36 -18.20
CA ARG A 302 -6.10 2.45 -16.74
C ARG A 302 -6.75 1.25 -16.05
N THR A 303 -5.98 0.51 -15.26
CA THR A 303 -6.50 -0.62 -14.48
C THR A 303 -7.19 -0.14 -13.19
N HIS A 304 -8.31 -0.77 -12.85
CA HIS A 304 -9.13 -0.45 -11.68
C HIS A 304 -9.21 -1.63 -10.72
N LEU A 305 -8.90 -1.39 -9.45
CA LEU A 305 -8.95 -2.43 -8.41
C LEU A 305 -10.33 -3.10 -8.33
N SER A 306 -11.40 -2.32 -8.48
CA SER A 306 -12.78 -2.80 -8.39
C SER A 306 -13.29 -3.52 -9.63
N LEU A 307 -12.56 -3.49 -10.73
CA LEU A 307 -12.83 -4.24 -11.95
C LEU A 307 -11.88 -5.43 -12.10
N ASN A 308 -11.47 -6.05 -10.99
CA ASN A 308 -10.50 -7.14 -10.97
C ASN A 308 -9.20 -6.76 -11.71
N LYS A 309 -8.76 -5.50 -11.56
CA LYS A 309 -7.57 -4.93 -12.20
C LYS A 309 -7.67 -4.84 -13.73
N ASP A 310 -8.88 -4.84 -14.25
CA ASP A 310 -9.16 -4.55 -15.66
C ASP A 310 -9.41 -3.05 -15.88
N ALA A 311 -9.41 -2.62 -17.15
CA ALA A 311 -9.85 -1.31 -17.57
C ALA A 311 -11.37 -1.26 -17.71
N PRO A 312 -12.02 -0.07 -17.72
CA PRO A 312 -13.44 0.08 -18.04
C PRO A 312 -13.83 -0.60 -19.37
N ILE A 313 -13.03 -0.43 -20.41
CA ILE A 313 -13.11 -1.25 -21.62
C ILE A 313 -12.18 -2.46 -21.41
N PRO A 314 -12.70 -3.70 -21.41
CA PRO A 314 -11.91 -4.88 -21.13
C PRO A 314 -10.70 -5.01 -22.05
N ARG A 315 -9.57 -5.41 -21.45
CA ARG A 315 -8.32 -5.64 -22.20
C ARG A 315 -8.02 -7.14 -22.25
N THR A 316 -7.65 -7.62 -23.43
CA THR A 316 -7.16 -8.99 -23.60
C THR A 316 -5.81 -9.19 -22.91
N VAL A 317 -5.59 -10.40 -22.39
CA VAL A 317 -4.29 -10.78 -21.78
C VAL A 317 -3.42 -11.41 -22.88
N HIS A 318 -2.24 -10.86 -23.11
CA HIS A 318 -1.24 -11.41 -24.02
C HIS A 318 -0.06 -11.96 -23.21
N ALA A 319 0.16 -13.27 -23.31
CA ALA A 319 1.23 -13.95 -22.55
C ALA A 319 2.55 -14.06 -23.35
N VAL A 320 2.51 -13.90 -24.68
CA VAL A 320 3.66 -14.06 -25.58
C VAL A 320 3.91 -12.77 -26.33
N GLY A 321 5.16 -12.47 -26.65
CA GLY A 321 5.58 -11.28 -27.41
C GLY A 321 6.48 -10.35 -26.61
N ARG A 322 7.11 -9.41 -27.30
CA ARG A 322 7.98 -8.37 -26.70
C ARG A 322 7.13 -7.31 -25.98
N ILE A 323 7.55 -6.90 -24.80
CA ILE A 323 6.88 -5.85 -24.03
C ILE A 323 7.34 -4.48 -24.52
N LEU A 324 6.38 -3.64 -24.95
CA LEU A 324 6.63 -2.29 -25.40
C LEU A 324 5.80 -1.28 -24.59
N PRO A 325 6.39 -0.15 -24.16
CA PRO A 325 5.69 0.95 -23.53
C PRO A 325 5.00 1.82 -24.59
N MET A 326 3.71 2.08 -24.44
CA MET A 326 2.95 3.05 -25.24
C MET A 326 2.63 4.28 -24.39
N PRO A 327 3.17 5.47 -24.73
CA PRO A 327 2.97 6.66 -23.94
C PRO A 327 1.56 7.24 -24.08
N PHE A 328 1.01 7.75 -22.98
CA PHE A 328 -0.21 8.56 -22.93
C PHE A 328 0.07 9.90 -22.25
N LEU A 329 -0.70 10.92 -22.58
CA LEU A 329 -0.59 12.27 -22.00
C LEU A 329 0.84 12.84 -22.05
N GLY A 330 1.47 12.76 -23.21
CA GLY A 330 2.83 13.25 -23.39
C GLY A 330 3.90 12.47 -22.61
N GLY A 331 3.64 11.19 -22.29
CA GLY A 331 4.57 10.36 -21.53
C GLY A 331 4.34 10.36 -20.00
N LEU A 332 3.33 11.07 -19.51
CA LEU A 332 2.97 11.06 -18.09
C LEU A 332 2.54 9.67 -17.61
N HIS A 333 1.92 8.87 -18.49
CA HIS A 333 1.57 7.47 -18.25
C HIS A 333 2.00 6.60 -19.42
N HIS A 334 2.26 5.33 -19.13
CA HIS A 334 2.61 4.33 -20.14
C HIS A 334 1.72 3.10 -20.01
N LEU A 335 1.13 2.69 -21.12
CA LEU A 335 0.50 1.37 -21.26
C LEU A 335 1.57 0.40 -21.74
N TYR A 336 1.65 -0.76 -21.11
CA TYR A 336 2.55 -1.83 -21.54
C TYR A 336 1.76 -2.88 -22.31
N VAL A 337 2.18 -3.17 -23.53
CA VAL A 337 1.56 -4.17 -24.40
C VAL A 337 2.59 -5.19 -24.87
N ARG A 338 2.15 -6.41 -25.20
CA ARG A 338 2.95 -7.41 -25.88
C ARG A 338 2.65 -7.35 -27.38
N VAL A 339 3.71 -7.30 -28.19
CA VAL A 339 3.67 -7.26 -29.65
C VAL A 339 4.54 -8.36 -30.20
#